data_fdce07c95559308e4d84004f1d19c8f9
#
_entry.id   fdce07c95559308e4d84004f1d19c8f9
#
_cell.length_a   1.000
_cell.length_b   1.000
_cell.length_c   1.000
_cell.angle_alpha   90.00
_cell.angle_beta   90.00
_cell.angle_gamma   90.00
#
_symmetry.space_group_name_H-M   'P 1'
#
loop_
_entity.id
_entity.type
_entity.pdbx_description
1 polymer ?
#
loop_
_entity_poly.entity_id
_entity_poly.type
_entity_poly.pdbx_seq_one_letter_code
_entity_poly.pdbx_strand_id
1 'polypeptide(L)'
;MRITVLGYQSPYPGPNGATPGYLVETDSARILLDCGSGVLAQLGKYLPIYHLDALLLSHYHHDHVADVGVLQYGLMVHQLFSQRPKDKPLPIYAPTQPSANSQALPYKQATTFHPIDETIQINVGDMQISFLRTDHGDGDPCFAMRLEASGKVLVYGADSGPNTKWQGFANGADLFICEGTYLDQNKPEQPNGHLTVREAAQLAEELGCQSLLITHLFAEYEPEVVKSQAKDYQAGPCHIARIGLQIEL
;
A
#
# COMPACT_ATOMS: atom_id res chain seq x y z
N MET A 1 -5.86 13.66 -7.29
CA MET A 1 -5.22 12.74 -6.29
C MET A 1 -3.87 12.35 -6.85
N ARG A 2 -2.79 12.45 -6.05
CA ARG A 2 -1.43 12.10 -6.47
C ARG A 2 -0.92 10.92 -5.66
N ILE A 3 -0.32 9.95 -6.35
CA ILE A 3 0.31 8.80 -5.72
C ILE A 3 1.82 8.85 -5.99
N THR A 4 2.63 8.70 -4.93
CA THR A 4 4.09 8.60 -5.02
C THR A 4 4.54 7.24 -4.50
N VAL A 5 5.24 6.46 -5.32
CA VAL A 5 5.81 5.17 -4.92
C VAL A 5 7.06 5.43 -4.07
N LEU A 6 6.99 5.11 -2.79
CA LEU A 6 8.11 5.22 -1.85
C LEU A 6 8.87 3.90 -1.74
N GLY A 7 8.16 2.77 -1.89
CA GLY A 7 8.70 1.43 -1.85
C GLY A 7 7.78 0.44 -2.55
N TYR A 8 8.36 -0.62 -3.12
CA TYR A 8 7.62 -1.58 -3.96
C TYR A 8 8.25 -2.98 -3.98
N GLN A 9 9.41 -3.14 -3.37
CA GLN A 9 10.16 -4.40 -3.41
C GLN A 9 9.71 -5.35 -2.31
N SER A 10 9.77 -6.63 -2.56
CA SER A 10 9.41 -7.69 -1.61
C SER A 10 10.34 -8.90 -1.81
N PRO A 11 10.61 -9.68 -0.76
CA PRO A 11 10.27 -9.44 0.66
C PRO A 11 11.29 -8.56 1.39
N TYR A 12 12.30 -8.04 0.69
CA TYR A 12 13.32 -7.14 1.23
C TYR A 12 13.76 -6.12 0.16
N PRO A 13 14.28 -4.96 0.59
CA PRO A 13 14.72 -3.96 -0.38
C PRO A 13 16.10 -4.29 -0.96
N GLY A 14 16.27 -4.10 -2.26
CA GLY A 14 17.58 -4.04 -2.90
C GLY A 14 18.32 -2.75 -2.56
N PRO A 15 19.56 -2.55 -3.07
CA PRO A 15 20.33 -1.33 -2.83
C PRO A 15 19.56 -0.07 -3.23
N ASN A 16 19.46 0.90 -2.31
CA ASN A 16 18.68 2.14 -2.46
C ASN A 16 17.17 1.93 -2.67
N GLY A 17 16.67 0.70 -2.50
CA GLY A 17 15.26 0.34 -2.60
C GLY A 17 14.50 0.56 -1.29
N ALA A 18 13.22 0.20 -1.31
CA ALA A 18 12.35 0.12 -0.15
C ALA A 18 11.23 -0.90 -0.42
N THR A 19 10.76 -1.54 0.65
CA THR A 19 9.60 -2.45 0.58
C THR A 19 8.29 -1.64 0.60
N PRO A 20 7.09 -2.25 0.45
CA PRO A 20 5.88 -1.51 0.14
C PRO A 20 5.62 -0.26 0.99
N GLY A 21 5.35 0.83 0.32
CA GLY A 21 4.93 2.10 0.90
C GLY A 21 4.57 3.11 -0.18
N TYR A 22 3.39 3.74 -0.04
CA TYR A 22 2.86 4.68 -1.04
C TYR A 22 2.32 5.92 -0.34
N LEU A 23 2.79 7.08 -0.79
CA LEU A 23 2.21 8.35 -0.34
C LEU A 23 1.05 8.70 -1.28
N VAL A 24 -0.14 8.87 -0.70
CA VAL A 24 -1.33 9.35 -1.41
C VAL A 24 -1.68 10.73 -0.89
N GLU A 25 -1.78 11.69 -1.80
CA GLU A 25 -2.03 13.09 -1.49
C GLU A 25 -3.24 13.63 -2.24
N THR A 26 -4.05 14.42 -1.54
CA THR A 26 -5.03 15.36 -2.10
C THR A 26 -4.73 16.76 -1.60
N ASP A 27 -5.58 17.73 -1.90
CA ASP A 27 -5.44 19.09 -1.39
C ASP A 27 -5.58 19.16 0.14
N SER A 28 -6.29 18.20 0.76
CA SER A 28 -6.63 18.22 2.19
C SER A 28 -6.07 17.07 3.02
N ALA A 29 -5.45 16.06 2.41
CA ALA A 29 -4.95 14.90 3.14
C ALA A 29 -3.65 14.30 2.54
N ARG A 30 -2.84 13.72 3.42
CA ARG A 30 -1.59 13.01 3.12
C ARG A 30 -1.59 11.69 3.88
N ILE A 31 -1.80 10.61 3.15
CA ILE A 31 -1.94 9.26 3.69
C ILE A 31 -0.73 8.44 3.26
N LEU A 32 -0.17 7.69 4.19
CA LEU A 32 0.80 6.64 3.89
C LEU A 32 0.09 5.28 3.86
N LEU A 33 0.18 4.55 2.75
CA LEU A 33 -0.27 3.16 2.63
C LEU A 33 0.95 2.27 2.80
N ASP A 34 0.93 1.44 3.82
CA ASP A 34 2.03 0.63 4.32
C ASP A 34 3.31 1.43 4.66
N CYS A 35 4.16 0.85 5.49
CA CYS A 35 5.37 1.49 6.00
C CYS A 35 6.49 0.46 6.16
N GLY A 36 6.88 -0.13 5.04
CA GLY A 36 7.92 -1.15 4.97
C GLY A 36 9.32 -0.59 5.14
N SER A 37 10.31 -1.47 5.01
CA SER A 37 11.73 -1.12 5.21
C SER A 37 12.20 -0.07 4.21
N GLY A 38 12.75 1.05 4.70
CA GLY A 38 13.29 2.14 3.91
C GLY A 38 12.25 3.18 3.45
N VAL A 39 10.97 2.96 3.72
CA VAL A 39 9.87 3.86 3.30
C VAL A 39 10.04 5.25 3.90
N LEU A 40 10.41 5.36 5.17
CA LEU A 40 10.60 6.68 5.80
C LEU A 40 11.76 7.47 5.21
N ALA A 41 12.82 6.81 4.76
CA ALA A 41 13.93 7.46 4.08
C ALA A 41 13.50 8.04 2.73
N GLN A 42 12.62 7.34 2.01
CA GLN A 42 12.07 7.82 0.74
C GLN A 42 11.03 8.93 0.97
N LEU A 43 10.14 8.76 1.96
CA LEU A 43 9.12 9.75 2.33
C LEU A 43 9.75 11.12 2.62
N GLY A 44 10.88 11.14 3.34
CA GLY A 44 11.59 12.37 3.68
C GLY A 44 12.02 13.24 2.49
N LYS A 45 11.99 12.72 1.26
CA LYS A 45 12.24 13.49 0.03
C LYS A 45 11.02 14.33 -0.40
N TYR A 46 9.84 14.01 0.09
CA TYR A 46 8.56 14.62 -0.32
C TYR A 46 7.91 15.41 0.80
N LEU A 47 7.86 14.82 2.00
CA LEU A 47 7.31 15.53 3.15
C LEU A 47 7.90 15.01 4.48
N PRO A 48 7.99 15.88 5.51
CA PRO A 48 8.31 15.46 6.86
C PRO A 48 7.22 14.54 7.45
N ILE A 49 7.61 13.52 8.22
CA ILE A 49 6.68 12.53 8.80
C ILE A 49 5.57 13.16 9.66
N TYR A 50 5.84 14.30 10.29
CA TYR A 50 4.85 14.99 11.14
C TYR A 50 3.74 15.70 10.36
N HIS A 51 3.80 15.71 9.02
CA HIS A 51 2.73 16.21 8.14
C HIS A 51 1.81 15.10 7.64
N LEU A 52 2.05 13.83 7.99
CA LEU A 52 1.11 12.76 7.68
C LEU A 52 -0.20 12.95 8.47
N ASP A 53 -1.32 12.68 7.79
CA ASP A 53 -2.67 12.72 8.39
C ASP A 53 -3.12 11.34 8.84
N ALA A 54 -2.68 10.26 8.17
CA ALA A 54 -2.93 8.88 8.56
C ALA A 54 -1.85 7.92 8.04
N LEU A 55 -1.70 6.79 8.71
CA LEU A 55 -1.06 5.57 8.20
C LEU A 55 -2.12 4.49 8.08
N LEU A 56 -2.19 3.82 6.93
CA LEU A 56 -3.03 2.65 6.70
C LEU A 56 -2.13 1.45 6.47
N LEU A 57 -2.29 0.41 7.26
CA LEU A 57 -1.56 -0.86 7.11
C LEU A 57 -2.49 -1.93 6.57
N SER A 58 -2.06 -2.57 5.49
CA SER A 58 -2.80 -3.66 4.85
C SER A 58 -2.79 -4.93 5.71
N HIS A 59 -1.64 -5.28 6.24
CA HIS A 59 -1.38 -6.42 7.12
C HIS A 59 -0.05 -6.24 7.86
N TYR A 60 0.45 -7.30 8.55
CA TYR A 60 1.61 -7.19 9.44
C TYR A 60 2.85 -7.97 8.99
N HIS A 61 2.97 -8.37 7.73
CA HIS A 61 4.25 -8.89 7.24
C HIS A 61 5.34 -7.83 7.36
N HIS A 62 6.55 -8.28 7.63
CA HIS A 62 7.65 -7.39 7.99
C HIS A 62 7.99 -6.36 6.92
N ASP A 63 7.84 -6.71 5.65
CA ASP A 63 8.08 -5.82 4.52
C ASP A 63 7.01 -4.72 4.37
N HIS A 64 5.87 -4.83 5.06
CA HIS A 64 4.82 -3.80 5.08
C HIS A 64 4.86 -2.92 6.33
N VAL A 65 5.59 -3.32 7.40
CA VAL A 65 5.53 -2.63 8.70
C VAL A 65 6.89 -2.29 9.31
N ALA A 66 8.00 -2.64 8.67
CA ALA A 66 9.33 -2.58 9.27
C ALA A 66 9.71 -1.18 9.82
N ASP A 67 9.29 -0.10 9.16
CA ASP A 67 9.60 1.27 9.58
C ASP A 67 8.57 1.85 10.59
N VAL A 68 7.48 1.14 10.93
CA VAL A 68 6.41 1.66 11.81
C VAL A 68 6.95 2.07 13.17
N GLY A 69 7.80 1.25 13.81
CA GLY A 69 8.39 1.58 15.10
C GLY A 69 9.27 2.84 15.06
N VAL A 70 9.99 3.04 13.94
CA VAL A 70 10.80 4.24 13.71
C VAL A 70 9.91 5.46 13.51
N LEU A 71 8.81 5.33 12.75
CA LEU A 71 7.80 6.38 12.58
C LEU A 71 7.22 6.82 13.93
N GLN A 72 6.79 5.88 14.76
CA GLN A 72 6.23 6.14 16.09
C GLN A 72 7.19 6.93 16.97
N TYR A 73 8.45 6.48 17.03
CA TYR A 73 9.48 7.16 17.80
C TYR A 73 9.80 8.55 17.25
N GLY A 74 9.92 8.67 15.93
CA GLY A 74 10.15 9.95 15.25
C GLY A 74 9.04 10.96 15.53
N LEU A 75 7.77 10.56 15.44
CA LEU A 75 6.62 11.43 15.75
C LEU A 75 6.63 11.88 17.22
N MET A 76 6.95 10.99 18.16
CA MET A 76 7.11 11.37 19.56
C MET A 76 8.19 12.44 19.75
N VAL A 77 9.32 12.30 19.07
CA VAL A 77 10.41 13.29 19.12
C VAL A 77 9.95 14.63 18.50
N HIS A 78 9.24 14.59 17.36
CA HIS A 78 8.69 15.82 16.76
C HIS A 78 7.64 16.51 17.63
N GLN A 79 6.92 15.79 18.47
CA GLN A 79 6.05 16.37 19.49
C GLN A 79 6.84 17.09 20.61
N LEU A 80 8.03 16.60 20.98
CA LEU A 80 8.91 17.27 21.94
C LEU A 80 9.43 18.60 21.38
N PHE A 81 9.64 18.69 20.08
CA PHE A 81 10.07 19.93 19.40
C PHE A 81 8.90 20.80 18.91
N SER A 82 7.68 20.51 19.33
CA SER A 82 6.46 21.26 18.97
C SER A 82 6.19 21.34 17.46
N GLN A 83 6.74 20.42 16.66
CA GLN A 83 6.51 20.32 15.22
C GLN A 83 5.21 19.57 14.90
N ARG A 84 4.73 18.73 15.83
CA ARG A 84 3.41 18.09 15.80
C ARG A 84 2.72 18.31 17.16
N PRO A 85 1.45 18.75 17.18
CA PRO A 85 0.69 18.89 18.43
C PRO A 85 0.53 17.54 19.17
N LYS A 86 0.68 17.55 20.51
CA LYS A 86 0.53 16.34 21.33
C LYS A 86 -0.90 15.81 21.38
N ASP A 87 -1.88 16.66 21.17
CA ASP A 87 -3.31 16.33 21.09
C ASP A 87 -3.75 15.86 19.70
N LYS A 88 -2.81 15.74 18.75
CA LYS A 88 -3.04 15.21 17.39
C LYS A 88 -2.14 14.03 17.10
N PRO A 89 -2.34 12.87 17.77
CA PRO A 89 -1.62 11.65 17.40
C PRO A 89 -1.88 11.28 15.94
N LEU A 90 -0.94 10.57 15.31
CA LEU A 90 -1.17 10.00 13.98
C LEU A 90 -2.10 8.79 14.12
N PRO A 91 -3.28 8.78 13.49
CA PRO A 91 -4.11 7.58 13.44
C PRO A 91 -3.46 6.53 12.56
N ILE A 92 -3.37 5.29 13.08
CA ILE A 92 -2.96 4.11 12.33
C ILE A 92 -4.18 3.20 12.20
N TYR A 93 -4.63 3.02 10.97
CA TYR A 93 -5.71 2.12 10.62
C TYR A 93 -5.11 0.79 10.18
N ALA A 94 -5.48 -0.30 10.84
CA ALA A 94 -4.85 -1.60 10.61
C ALA A 94 -5.75 -2.76 11.07
N PRO A 95 -5.50 -4.01 10.60
CA PRO A 95 -6.19 -5.19 11.08
C PRO A 95 -6.03 -5.38 12.60
N THR A 96 -7.02 -6.05 13.23
CA THR A 96 -6.95 -6.39 14.66
C THR A 96 -6.05 -7.59 14.97
N GLN A 97 -5.77 -8.42 13.95
CA GLN A 97 -4.97 -9.63 14.07
C GLN A 97 -3.72 -9.55 13.18
N PRO A 98 -2.59 -10.11 13.63
CA PRO A 98 -2.34 -10.69 14.95
C PRO A 98 -2.41 -9.64 16.07
N SER A 99 -2.98 -10.01 17.20
CA SER A 99 -3.25 -9.06 18.30
C SER A 99 -1.97 -8.45 18.90
N ALA A 100 -0.86 -9.18 18.90
CA ALA A 100 0.42 -8.65 19.38
C ALA A 100 0.90 -7.46 18.52
N ASN A 101 0.66 -7.50 17.21
CA ASN A 101 1.02 -6.43 16.29
C ASN A 101 0.10 -5.21 16.48
N SER A 102 -1.21 -5.42 16.50
CA SER A 102 -2.17 -4.32 16.66
C SER A 102 -2.03 -3.59 18.00
N GLN A 103 -1.73 -4.33 19.09
CA GLN A 103 -1.46 -3.76 20.41
C GLN A 103 -0.18 -2.92 20.48
N ALA A 104 0.75 -3.10 19.56
CA ALA A 104 1.98 -2.30 19.48
C ALA A 104 1.80 -0.97 18.71
N LEU A 105 0.66 -0.77 18.03
CA LEU A 105 0.41 0.43 17.22
C LEU A 105 0.12 1.69 18.02
N PRO A 106 -0.59 1.67 19.17
CA PRO A 106 -0.65 2.84 20.04
C PRO A 106 0.73 3.09 20.68
N TYR A 107 1.27 4.29 20.48
CA TYR A 107 2.56 4.63 21.07
C TYR A 107 2.52 6.00 21.74
N LYS A 108 2.44 6.01 23.08
CA LYS A 108 2.36 7.23 23.90
C LYS A 108 1.25 8.18 23.37
N GLN A 109 1.61 9.44 23.06
CA GLN A 109 0.73 10.42 22.43
C GLN A 109 1.03 10.59 20.92
N ALA A 110 1.95 9.77 20.37
CA ALA A 110 2.41 9.92 19.00
C ALA A 110 1.48 9.25 17.99
N THR A 111 0.97 8.07 18.32
CA THR A 111 0.08 7.30 17.44
C THR A 111 -1.10 6.70 18.18
N THR A 112 -2.22 6.51 17.45
CA THR A 112 -3.41 5.79 17.91
C THR A 112 -3.73 4.66 16.96
N PHE A 113 -4.34 3.59 17.48
CA PHE A 113 -4.80 2.46 16.67
C PHE A 113 -6.30 2.55 16.42
N HIS A 114 -6.69 2.29 15.18
CA HIS A 114 -8.07 2.22 14.72
C HIS A 114 -8.24 0.93 13.91
N PRO A 115 -9.10 0.01 14.36
CA PRO A 115 -9.29 -1.26 13.65
C PRO A 115 -9.96 -1.07 12.30
N ILE A 116 -9.59 -1.90 11.34
CA ILE A 116 -10.24 -1.99 10.03
C ILE A 116 -10.85 -3.38 9.81
N ASP A 117 -11.91 -3.42 9.04
CA ASP A 117 -12.57 -4.59 8.48
C ASP A 117 -13.38 -4.20 7.24
N GLU A 118 -14.02 -5.16 6.58
CA GLU A 118 -14.80 -4.94 5.36
C GLU A 118 -16.08 -4.13 5.57
N THR A 119 -16.52 -3.92 6.81
CA THR A 119 -17.76 -3.19 7.12
C THR A 119 -17.52 -1.71 7.42
N ILE A 120 -16.25 -1.35 7.62
CA ILE A 120 -15.86 0.01 8.03
C ILE A 120 -15.57 0.86 6.79
N GLN A 121 -16.05 2.10 6.86
CA GLN A 121 -15.65 3.17 5.96
C GLN A 121 -15.13 4.34 6.79
N ILE A 122 -14.00 4.89 6.40
CA ILE A 122 -13.36 6.00 7.10
C ILE A 122 -13.17 7.19 6.16
N ASN A 123 -13.02 8.38 6.74
CA ASN A 123 -12.67 9.58 6.01
C ASN A 123 -11.38 10.17 6.57
N VAL A 124 -10.44 10.52 5.69
CA VAL A 124 -9.23 11.27 6.01
C VAL A 124 -9.16 12.47 5.07
N GLY A 125 -9.41 13.66 5.60
CA GLY A 125 -9.63 14.84 4.76
C GLY A 125 -10.82 14.64 3.83
N ASP A 126 -10.60 14.80 2.53
CA ASP A 126 -11.58 14.57 1.45
C ASP A 126 -11.57 13.15 0.87
N MET A 127 -10.68 12.28 1.36
CA MET A 127 -10.62 10.89 0.93
C MET A 127 -11.58 10.01 1.74
N GLN A 128 -12.47 9.30 1.04
CA GLN A 128 -13.28 8.22 1.60
C GLN A 128 -12.57 6.89 1.34
N ILE A 129 -12.46 6.03 2.35
CA ILE A 129 -11.67 4.80 2.28
C ILE A 129 -12.49 3.62 2.78
N SER A 130 -12.52 2.56 1.98
CA SER A 130 -13.13 1.27 2.31
C SER A 130 -12.13 0.14 2.11
N PHE A 131 -12.45 -1.03 2.65
CA PHE A 131 -11.54 -2.16 2.76
C PHE A 131 -12.15 -3.44 2.22
N LEU A 132 -11.32 -4.30 1.63
CA LEU A 132 -11.70 -5.62 1.15
C LEU A 132 -10.67 -6.63 1.66
N ARG A 133 -11.11 -7.69 2.31
CA ARG A 133 -10.22 -8.78 2.71
C ARG A 133 -9.68 -9.51 1.48
N THR A 134 -8.36 -9.65 1.39
CA THR A 134 -7.70 -10.35 0.29
C THR A 134 -7.48 -11.83 0.64
N ASP A 135 -7.31 -12.65 -0.39
CA ASP A 135 -6.82 -14.02 -0.29
C ASP A 135 -5.28 -13.95 -0.16
N HIS A 136 -4.78 -13.98 1.08
CA HIS A 136 -3.35 -13.88 1.33
C HIS A 136 -2.91 -14.77 2.49
N GLY A 137 -1.88 -15.59 2.24
CA GLY A 137 -1.10 -16.33 3.23
C GLY A 137 -1.87 -17.28 4.10
N ASP A 138 -1.46 -17.33 5.33
CA ASP A 138 -1.67 -18.35 6.36
C ASP A 138 -2.80 -18.00 7.35
N GLY A 139 -3.70 -17.09 6.97
CA GLY A 139 -4.92 -16.81 7.73
C GLY A 139 -4.93 -15.49 8.46
N ASP A 140 -3.81 -14.81 8.63
CA ASP A 140 -3.79 -13.44 9.12
C ASP A 140 -4.48 -12.50 8.12
N PRO A 141 -5.33 -11.56 8.61
CA PRO A 141 -6.08 -10.71 7.69
C PRO A 141 -5.18 -9.73 6.95
N CYS A 142 -5.29 -9.73 5.64
CA CYS A 142 -4.74 -8.71 4.75
C CYS A 142 -5.91 -7.98 4.06
N PHE A 143 -5.79 -6.65 3.89
CA PHE A 143 -6.84 -5.83 3.31
C PHE A 143 -6.34 -4.97 2.16
N ALA A 144 -6.99 -5.09 1.02
CA ALA A 144 -6.96 -4.08 -0.02
C ALA A 144 -7.71 -2.82 0.42
N MET A 145 -7.36 -1.68 -0.15
CA MET A 145 -7.91 -0.37 0.20
C MET A 145 -8.40 0.34 -1.05
N ARG A 146 -9.65 0.83 -1.00
CA ARG A 146 -10.24 1.67 -2.05
C ARG A 146 -10.35 3.09 -1.51
N LEU A 147 -9.68 4.04 -2.15
CA LEU A 147 -9.65 5.46 -1.80
C LEU A 147 -10.37 6.26 -2.89
N GLU A 148 -11.35 7.05 -2.47
CA GLU A 148 -12.15 7.88 -3.36
C GLU A 148 -12.04 9.35 -2.97
N ALA A 149 -11.70 10.22 -3.92
CA ALA A 149 -11.68 11.68 -3.73
C ALA A 149 -11.88 12.38 -5.08
N SER A 150 -12.68 13.45 -5.10
CA SER A 150 -12.91 14.29 -6.28
C SER A 150 -13.36 13.50 -7.53
N GLY A 151 -14.15 12.44 -7.34
CA GLY A 151 -14.63 11.57 -8.42
C GLY A 151 -13.58 10.63 -9.00
N LYS A 152 -12.41 10.51 -8.35
CA LYS A 152 -11.33 9.59 -8.71
C LYS A 152 -11.25 8.42 -7.75
N VAL A 153 -10.89 7.25 -8.27
CA VAL A 153 -10.82 5.99 -7.56
C VAL A 153 -9.43 5.38 -7.67
N LEU A 154 -8.76 5.26 -6.54
CA LEU A 154 -7.53 4.50 -6.36
C LEU A 154 -7.85 3.20 -5.62
N VAL A 155 -7.39 2.06 -6.12
CA VAL A 155 -7.40 0.80 -5.38
C VAL A 155 -5.96 0.34 -5.15
N TYR A 156 -5.59 0.16 -3.88
CA TYR A 156 -4.36 -0.52 -3.46
C TYR A 156 -4.70 -1.96 -3.13
N GLY A 157 -4.18 -2.89 -3.91
CA GLY A 157 -4.48 -4.32 -3.81
C GLY A 157 -3.82 -5.00 -2.62
N ALA A 158 -2.78 -4.39 -2.03
CA ALA A 158 -1.91 -5.03 -1.05
C ALA A 158 -1.40 -6.39 -1.55
N ASP A 159 -1.17 -7.34 -0.66
CA ASP A 159 -0.86 -8.72 -1.03
C ASP A 159 -2.17 -9.48 -1.26
N SER A 160 -2.31 -10.10 -2.42
CA SER A 160 -3.59 -10.63 -2.84
C SER A 160 -3.46 -11.78 -3.84
N GLY A 161 -4.03 -12.91 -3.49
CA GLY A 161 -4.08 -14.10 -4.33
C GLY A 161 -5.29 -14.13 -5.27
N PRO A 162 -5.35 -15.19 -6.09
CA PRO A 162 -6.34 -15.32 -7.16
C PRO A 162 -7.79 -15.47 -6.68
N ASN A 163 -8.01 -15.81 -5.41
CA ASN A 163 -9.35 -16.00 -4.86
C ASN A 163 -9.95 -14.72 -4.26
N THR A 164 -9.24 -13.59 -4.30
CA THR A 164 -9.72 -12.30 -3.82
C THR A 164 -10.97 -11.85 -4.60
N LYS A 165 -11.99 -11.37 -3.90
CA LYS A 165 -13.31 -11.04 -4.48
C LYS A 165 -13.37 -9.59 -4.95
N TRP A 166 -12.67 -9.28 -6.02
CA TRP A 166 -12.49 -7.91 -6.55
C TRP A 166 -13.75 -7.27 -7.12
N GLN A 167 -14.74 -8.09 -7.55
CA GLN A 167 -15.95 -7.60 -8.21
C GLN A 167 -16.74 -6.63 -7.31
N GLY A 168 -17.05 -5.45 -7.84
CA GLY A 168 -17.71 -4.38 -7.09
C GLY A 168 -16.77 -3.52 -6.24
N PHE A 169 -15.53 -3.97 -5.98
CA PHE A 169 -14.56 -3.21 -5.21
C PHE A 169 -13.53 -2.47 -6.09
N ALA A 170 -12.98 -3.14 -7.09
CA ALA A 170 -11.94 -2.57 -7.96
C ALA A 170 -12.41 -2.28 -9.39
N ASN A 171 -13.64 -2.65 -9.77
CA ASN A 171 -14.16 -2.40 -11.13
C ASN A 171 -14.04 -0.92 -11.52
N GLY A 172 -13.44 -0.68 -12.68
CA GLY A 172 -13.34 0.65 -13.27
C GLY A 172 -12.48 1.65 -12.50
N ALA A 173 -11.61 1.20 -11.59
CA ALA A 173 -10.72 2.07 -10.85
C ALA A 173 -9.86 2.93 -11.79
N ASP A 174 -9.66 4.22 -11.46
CA ASP A 174 -8.76 5.09 -12.23
C ASP A 174 -7.32 4.60 -12.16
N LEU A 175 -6.92 4.04 -10.99
CA LEU A 175 -5.65 3.34 -10.82
C LEU A 175 -5.83 2.12 -9.93
N PHE A 176 -5.36 0.96 -10.40
CA PHE A 176 -5.20 -0.24 -9.59
C PHE A 176 -3.71 -0.48 -9.33
N ILE A 177 -3.29 -0.39 -8.07
CA ILE A 177 -1.95 -0.78 -7.59
C ILE A 177 -2.06 -2.26 -7.22
N CYS A 178 -1.52 -3.12 -8.08
CA CYS A 178 -1.65 -4.57 -7.94
C CYS A 178 -0.28 -5.23 -7.80
N GLU A 179 -0.18 -6.17 -6.88
CA GLU A 179 1.02 -6.97 -6.74
C GLU A 179 1.28 -7.82 -7.97
N GLY A 180 2.54 -8.13 -8.23
CA GLY A 180 3.01 -9.07 -9.24
C GLY A 180 4.22 -9.81 -8.71
N THR A 181 4.06 -10.45 -7.54
CA THR A 181 5.15 -11.06 -6.78
C THR A 181 5.93 -12.07 -7.58
N TYR A 182 5.26 -12.84 -8.44
CA TYR A 182 5.92 -13.87 -9.24
C TYR A 182 5.99 -13.49 -10.71
N LEU A 183 7.05 -13.98 -11.37
CA LEU A 183 7.08 -14.15 -12.81
C LEU A 183 6.52 -15.54 -13.16
N ASP A 184 6.00 -15.73 -14.38
CA ASP A 184 5.42 -17.01 -14.80
C ASP A 184 6.37 -18.19 -14.56
N GLN A 185 7.68 -17.99 -14.79
CA GLN A 185 8.68 -19.04 -14.68
C GLN A 185 9.06 -19.41 -13.25
N ASN A 186 8.72 -18.58 -12.25
CA ASN A 186 9.07 -18.83 -10.85
C ASN A 186 7.86 -18.93 -9.92
N LYS A 187 6.65 -18.97 -10.49
CA LYS A 187 5.43 -19.18 -9.71
C LYS A 187 5.48 -20.55 -9.02
N PRO A 188 5.39 -20.61 -7.69
CA PRO A 188 5.36 -21.89 -6.99
C PRO A 188 4.02 -22.63 -7.22
N GLU A 189 3.99 -23.94 -6.99
CA GLU A 189 2.76 -24.73 -7.07
C GLU A 189 1.68 -24.24 -6.08
N GLN A 190 2.10 -23.71 -4.94
CA GLN A 190 1.25 -23.06 -3.94
C GLN A 190 1.68 -21.62 -3.78
N PRO A 191 1.03 -20.67 -4.46
CA PRO A 191 1.47 -19.27 -4.50
C PRO A 191 1.14 -18.47 -3.22
N ASN A 192 0.56 -19.12 -2.20
CA ASN A 192 0.32 -18.55 -0.86
C ASN A 192 -0.34 -17.16 -0.86
N GLY A 193 -1.33 -16.97 -1.73
CA GLY A 193 -2.05 -15.69 -1.79
C GLY A 193 -1.30 -14.57 -2.51
N HIS A 194 -0.52 -14.92 -3.54
CA HIS A 194 0.13 -13.96 -4.42
C HIS A 194 -0.15 -14.24 -5.90
N LEU A 195 0.00 -13.20 -6.73
CA LEU A 195 -0.19 -13.24 -8.17
C LEU A 195 1.14 -13.24 -8.92
N THR A 196 1.10 -13.71 -10.17
CA THR A 196 2.13 -13.37 -11.14
C THR A 196 1.85 -11.99 -11.75
N VAL A 197 2.88 -11.39 -12.33
CA VAL A 197 2.74 -10.14 -13.11
C VAL A 197 1.68 -10.28 -14.21
N ARG A 198 1.63 -11.43 -14.88
CA ARG A 198 0.63 -11.71 -15.91
C ARG A 198 -0.78 -11.79 -15.33
N GLU A 199 -0.96 -12.49 -14.22
CA GLU A 199 -2.27 -12.59 -13.55
C GLU A 199 -2.76 -11.22 -13.06
N ALA A 200 -1.87 -10.37 -12.54
CA ALA A 200 -2.20 -9.00 -12.17
C ALA A 200 -2.66 -8.16 -13.37
N ALA A 201 -1.98 -8.31 -14.52
CA ALA A 201 -2.35 -7.65 -15.77
C ALA A 201 -3.72 -8.11 -16.28
N GLN A 202 -3.96 -9.41 -16.32
CA GLN A 202 -5.24 -9.99 -16.75
C GLN A 202 -6.39 -9.57 -15.81
N LEU A 203 -6.15 -9.58 -14.50
CA LEU A 203 -7.12 -9.13 -13.50
C LEU A 203 -7.52 -7.66 -13.71
N ALA A 204 -6.54 -6.77 -13.90
CA ALA A 204 -6.81 -5.36 -14.13
C ALA A 204 -7.60 -5.11 -15.42
N GLU A 205 -7.32 -5.88 -16.49
CA GLU A 205 -8.07 -5.86 -17.76
C GLU A 205 -9.52 -6.31 -17.54
N GLU A 206 -9.73 -7.44 -16.87
CA GLU A 206 -11.06 -8.00 -16.56
C GLU A 206 -11.92 -7.06 -15.71
N LEU A 207 -11.29 -6.32 -14.77
CA LEU A 207 -11.95 -5.35 -13.92
C LEU A 207 -12.21 -4.01 -14.63
N GLY A 208 -11.68 -3.81 -15.85
CA GLY A 208 -11.82 -2.58 -16.61
C GLY A 208 -11.15 -1.38 -15.95
N CYS A 209 -10.04 -1.60 -15.23
CA CYS A 209 -9.28 -0.51 -14.60
C CYS A 209 -8.70 0.42 -15.66
N GLN A 210 -8.69 1.73 -15.39
CA GLN A 210 -8.23 2.74 -16.35
C GLN A 210 -6.71 2.82 -16.45
N SER A 211 -6.00 2.47 -15.37
CA SER A 211 -4.55 2.32 -15.33
C SER A 211 -4.14 1.27 -14.30
N LEU A 212 -2.97 0.67 -14.51
CA LEU A 212 -2.40 -0.37 -13.68
C LEU A 212 -0.99 0.04 -13.22
N LEU A 213 -0.69 -0.16 -11.93
CA LEU A 213 0.66 -0.09 -11.37
C LEU A 213 1.02 -1.46 -10.80
N ILE A 214 1.93 -2.16 -11.48
CA ILE A 214 2.50 -3.44 -10.99
C ILE A 214 3.53 -3.13 -9.91
N THR A 215 3.39 -3.79 -8.77
CA THR A 215 4.21 -3.58 -7.57
C THR A 215 4.55 -4.90 -6.85
N HIS A 216 5.14 -4.84 -5.65
CA HIS A 216 5.51 -5.99 -4.80
C HIS A 216 6.43 -6.97 -5.54
N LEU A 217 7.47 -6.42 -6.17
CA LEU A 217 8.39 -7.14 -7.06
C LEU A 217 9.68 -7.52 -6.32
N PHE A 218 10.25 -8.67 -6.64
CA PHE A 218 11.59 -8.99 -6.17
C PHE A 218 12.61 -7.97 -6.72
N ALA A 219 13.57 -7.59 -5.87
CA ALA A 219 14.59 -6.59 -6.22
C ALA A 219 15.48 -7.02 -7.40
N GLU A 220 15.56 -8.33 -7.64
CA GLU A 220 16.36 -8.95 -8.69
C GLU A 220 15.67 -9.05 -10.05
N TYR A 221 14.37 -8.67 -10.12
CA TYR A 221 13.66 -8.76 -11.40
C TYR A 221 14.11 -7.70 -12.38
N GLU A 222 14.44 -8.15 -13.58
CA GLU A 222 14.74 -7.25 -14.69
C GLU A 222 13.47 -6.54 -15.17
N PRO A 223 13.45 -5.19 -15.22
CA PRO A 223 12.25 -4.42 -15.57
C PRO A 223 11.62 -4.81 -16.90
N GLU A 224 12.42 -5.16 -17.90
CA GLU A 224 11.93 -5.56 -19.22
C GLU A 224 11.22 -6.92 -19.19
N VAL A 225 11.62 -7.83 -18.28
CA VAL A 225 10.94 -9.12 -18.09
C VAL A 225 9.56 -8.86 -17.46
N VAL A 226 9.51 -8.05 -16.40
CA VAL A 226 8.25 -7.66 -15.76
C VAL A 226 7.31 -7.02 -16.78
N LYS A 227 7.78 -6.05 -17.54
CA LYS A 227 7.01 -5.35 -18.57
C LYS A 227 6.50 -6.31 -19.66
N SER A 228 7.29 -7.29 -20.06
CA SER A 228 6.88 -8.27 -21.06
C SER A 228 5.74 -9.16 -20.61
N GLN A 229 5.64 -9.45 -19.30
CA GLN A 229 4.56 -10.24 -18.72
C GLN A 229 3.29 -9.41 -18.42
N ALA A 230 3.44 -8.10 -18.25
CA ALA A 230 2.31 -7.18 -18.04
C ALA A 230 1.55 -6.79 -19.32
N LYS A 231 1.98 -7.28 -20.50
CA LYS A 231 1.42 -6.90 -21.82
C LYS A 231 -0.04 -7.29 -22.04
N ASP A 232 -0.59 -8.19 -21.22
CA ASP A 232 -1.97 -8.63 -21.31
C ASP A 232 -2.97 -7.56 -20.80
N TYR A 233 -2.47 -6.51 -20.12
CA TYR A 233 -3.26 -5.32 -19.82
C TYR A 233 -3.13 -4.30 -20.96
N GLN A 234 -4.27 -3.91 -21.54
CA GLN A 234 -4.36 -3.01 -22.70
C GLN A 234 -5.39 -1.89 -22.54
N ALA A 235 -6.20 -1.92 -21.47
CA ALA A 235 -7.25 -0.93 -21.22
C ALA A 235 -6.69 0.49 -21.02
N GLY A 236 -5.43 0.62 -20.60
CA GLY A 236 -4.80 1.91 -20.36
C GLY A 236 -3.30 1.84 -20.06
N PRO A 237 -2.72 2.88 -19.45
CA PRO A 237 -1.32 2.89 -19.05
C PRO A 237 -0.99 1.79 -18.04
N CYS A 238 0.03 0.98 -18.35
CA CYS A 238 0.61 0.02 -17.42
C CYS A 238 1.96 0.55 -16.93
N HIS A 239 2.05 0.79 -15.62
CA HIS A 239 3.24 1.26 -14.96
C HIS A 239 3.91 0.10 -14.20
N ILE A 240 5.23 0.03 -14.25
CA ILE A 240 6.02 -0.83 -13.36
C ILE A 240 6.55 0.06 -12.23
N ALA A 241 6.35 -0.36 -10.99
CA ALA A 241 6.74 0.43 -9.83
C ALA A 241 8.26 0.67 -9.80
N ARG A 242 8.62 1.89 -9.46
CA ARG A 242 9.99 2.31 -9.16
C ARG A 242 9.96 3.43 -8.15
N ILE A 243 11.00 3.51 -7.32
CA ILE A 243 11.11 4.58 -6.31
C ILE A 243 10.93 5.95 -6.97
N GLY A 244 10.06 6.76 -6.41
CA GLY A 244 9.80 8.12 -6.85
C GLY A 244 8.88 8.26 -8.06
N LEU A 245 8.31 7.17 -8.58
CA LEU A 245 7.26 7.27 -9.60
C LEU A 245 6.06 8.01 -9.01
N GLN A 246 5.59 9.02 -9.72
CA GLN A 246 4.38 9.77 -9.39
C GLN A 246 3.31 9.57 -10.47
N ILE A 247 2.07 9.35 -10.04
CA ILE A 247 0.90 9.22 -10.91
C ILE A 247 -0.16 10.20 -10.41
N GLU A 248 -0.68 11.03 -11.30
CA GLU A 248 -1.80 11.95 -11.03
C GLU A 248 -3.10 11.36 -11.61
N LEU A 249 -4.20 11.40 -10.82
CA LEU A 249 -5.54 10.93 -11.19
C LEU A 249 -6.51 12.08 -11.45
#